data_7d58ac88b0aeb15a3667de7017f65ea4
#
_entry.id   7d58ac88b0aeb15a3667de7017f65ea4
#
_cell.length_a   1.000
_cell.length_b   1.000
_cell.length_c   1.000
_cell.angle_alpha   90.00
_cell.angle_beta   90.00
_cell.angle_gamma   90.00
#
_symmetry.space_group_name_H-M   'P 1'
#
loop_
_entity.id
_entity.type
_entity.pdbx_description
1 polymer ?
#
loop_
_entity_poly.entity_id
_entity_poly.type
_entity_poly.pdbx_seq_one_letter_code
_entity_poly.pdbx_strand_id
1 'polypeptide(L)'
;MKYALVNGVILDGTRDMQPKTGMAVLVDGEIIKDIVPVGDVPSDYRKVNLGGEYLMPGLINMHVHLAGSGKPQKKQRDNEKLVKTIMKNPITRAIAYGMVAGFAKTELMSGVTTIRTVG
;
A
#
# COMPACT_ATOMS: atom_id res chain seq x y z
N MET A 1 -11.18 11.67 11.39
CA MET A 1 -10.33 11.43 12.59
C MET A 1 -8.97 12.02 12.28
N LYS A 2 -8.45 12.87 13.20
CA LYS A 2 -7.22 13.63 12.97
C LYS A 2 -6.02 12.98 13.63
N TYR A 3 -4.96 12.75 12.86
CA TYR A 3 -3.70 12.18 13.32
C TYR A 3 -2.52 13.06 12.94
N ALA A 4 -1.53 13.16 13.83
CA ALA A 4 -0.23 13.72 13.55
C ALA A 4 0.82 12.62 13.67
N LEU A 5 1.47 12.26 12.58
CA LEU A 5 2.55 11.28 12.55
C LEU A 5 3.84 12.02 12.95
N VAL A 6 4.40 11.68 14.10
CA VAL A 6 5.52 12.40 14.73
C VAL A 6 6.70 11.48 15.00
N ASN A 7 7.87 12.05 15.24
CA ASN A 7 9.08 11.31 15.57
C ASN A 7 9.48 10.29 14.49
N GLY A 8 9.42 10.71 13.23
CA GLY A 8 9.91 9.96 12.09
C GLY A 8 10.80 10.81 11.19
N VAL A 9 11.45 10.16 10.23
CA VAL A 9 12.19 10.81 9.14
C VAL A 9 11.29 10.85 7.92
N ILE A 10 10.86 12.04 7.50
CA ILE A 10 9.90 12.21 6.40
C ILE A 10 10.65 12.32 5.08
N LEU A 11 10.29 11.46 4.12
CA LEU A 11 10.65 11.52 2.71
C LEU A 11 9.39 11.93 1.94
N ASP A 12 9.30 13.17 1.48
CA ASP A 12 8.05 13.75 0.97
C ASP A 12 7.69 13.38 -0.48
N GLY A 13 8.53 12.58 -1.14
CA GLY A 13 8.31 12.15 -2.54
C GLY A 13 8.58 13.23 -3.58
N THR A 14 9.13 14.38 -3.20
CA THR A 14 9.56 15.41 -4.16
C THR A 14 10.84 14.98 -4.89
N ARG A 15 11.17 15.66 -5.99
CA ARG A 15 12.35 15.33 -6.81
C ARG A 15 13.65 15.32 -6.00
N ASP A 16 13.79 16.27 -5.08
CA ASP A 16 15.01 16.44 -4.29
C ASP A 16 14.98 15.67 -2.96
N MET A 17 13.85 15.13 -2.59
CA MET A 17 13.53 14.20 -1.47
C MET A 17 14.56 14.22 -0.32
N GLN A 18 14.81 15.40 0.24
CA GLN A 18 15.71 15.54 1.39
C GLN A 18 15.00 15.02 2.66
N PRO A 19 15.65 14.15 3.45
CA PRO A 19 15.09 13.68 4.70
C PRO A 19 14.78 14.84 5.66
N LYS A 20 13.52 14.90 6.13
CA LYS A 20 13.06 15.94 7.07
C LYS A 20 12.86 15.32 8.44
N THR A 21 13.54 15.87 9.45
CA THR A 21 13.40 15.52 10.87
C THR A 21 12.76 16.68 11.64
N GLY A 22 12.20 16.40 12.83
CA GLY A 22 11.54 17.43 13.64
C GLY A 22 10.21 17.92 13.08
N MET A 23 9.68 17.23 12.07
CA MET A 23 8.42 17.55 11.41
C MET A 23 7.35 16.50 11.74
N ALA A 24 6.09 16.87 11.54
CA ALA A 24 4.93 16.02 11.69
C ALA A 24 4.09 16.06 10.42
N VAL A 25 3.55 14.91 10.00
CA VAL A 25 2.55 14.83 8.92
C VAL A 25 1.16 14.86 9.55
N LEU A 26 0.35 15.85 9.17
CA LEU A 26 -1.02 16.02 9.62
C LEU A 26 -1.96 15.30 8.65
N VAL A 27 -2.78 14.40 9.20
CA VAL A 27 -3.78 13.62 8.45
C VAL A 27 -5.15 13.86 9.03
N ASP A 28 -6.13 14.21 8.19
CA ASP A 28 -7.54 14.32 8.58
C ASP A 28 -8.40 13.43 7.67
N GLY A 29 -8.96 12.38 8.27
CA GLY A 29 -9.63 11.33 7.51
C GLY A 29 -8.66 10.61 6.57
N GLU A 30 -8.87 10.78 5.28
CA GLU A 30 -8.06 10.17 4.20
C GLU A 30 -7.11 11.17 3.52
N ILE A 31 -7.03 12.40 4.06
CA ILE A 31 -6.28 13.49 3.42
C ILE A 31 -5.07 13.88 4.26
N ILE A 32 -3.91 13.92 3.64
CA ILE A 32 -2.73 14.59 4.19
C ILE A 32 -2.99 16.09 4.08
N LYS A 33 -3.03 16.78 5.21
CA LYS A 33 -3.33 18.22 5.27
C LYS A 33 -2.09 19.07 5.12
N ASP A 34 -1.02 18.70 5.83
CA ASP A 34 0.19 19.51 5.86
C ASP A 34 1.37 18.71 6.45
N ILE A 35 2.56 19.28 6.32
CA ILE A 35 3.79 18.86 7.01
C ILE A 35 4.30 20.06 7.79
N VAL A 36 4.21 20.00 9.10
CA VAL A 36 4.51 21.11 10.00
C VAL A 36 5.62 20.76 11.00
N PRO A 37 6.32 21.73 11.61
CA PRO A 37 7.16 21.47 12.77
C PRO A 37 6.38 20.76 13.88
N VAL A 38 7.01 19.83 14.60
CA VAL A 38 6.33 19.07 15.68
C VAL A 38 5.73 19.97 16.76
N GLY A 39 6.36 21.16 16.99
CA GLY A 39 5.84 22.16 17.95
C GLY A 39 4.54 22.82 17.52
N ASP A 40 4.24 22.82 16.22
CA ASP A 40 3.07 23.50 15.63
C ASP A 40 1.89 22.54 15.41
N VAL A 41 1.98 21.29 15.89
CA VAL A 41 0.89 20.32 15.79
C VAL A 41 -0.30 20.77 16.63
N PRO A 42 -1.49 20.97 15.99
CA PRO A 42 -2.68 21.39 16.72
C PRO A 42 -3.10 20.39 17.79
N SER A 43 -3.66 20.88 18.90
CA SER A 43 -4.01 20.06 20.09
C SER A 43 -5.12 19.04 19.83
N ASP A 44 -5.93 19.23 18.79
CA ASP A 44 -7.01 18.34 18.37
C ASP A 44 -6.53 17.14 17.51
N TYR A 45 -5.21 17.06 17.22
CA TYR A 45 -4.61 15.93 16.53
C TYR A 45 -4.08 14.89 17.51
N ARG A 46 -4.48 13.62 17.29
CA ARG A 46 -3.91 12.49 18.02
C ARG A 46 -2.51 12.19 17.48
N LYS A 47 -1.50 12.31 18.34
CA LYS A 47 -0.11 12.02 17.96
C LYS A 47 0.12 10.51 17.85
N VAL A 48 0.73 10.09 16.74
CA VAL A 48 1.22 8.72 16.48
C VAL A 48 2.74 8.78 16.38
N ASN A 49 3.42 8.15 17.33
CA ASN A 49 4.88 8.11 17.37
C ASN A 49 5.41 7.05 16.40
N LEU A 50 6.25 7.44 15.46
CA LEU A 50 6.87 6.57 14.46
C LEU A 50 8.19 5.93 14.94
N GLY A 51 8.67 6.26 16.15
CA GLY A 51 9.85 5.62 16.73
C GLY A 51 11.16 5.86 15.99
N GLY A 52 11.27 6.91 15.18
CA GLY A 52 12.44 7.18 14.36
C GLY A 52 12.41 6.52 12.97
N GLU A 53 11.35 5.78 12.64
CA GLU A 53 11.18 5.13 11.34
C GLU A 53 11.00 6.14 10.20
N TYR A 54 11.23 5.68 8.96
CA TYR A 54 10.99 6.49 7.77
C TYR A 54 9.51 6.51 7.40
N LEU A 55 9.01 7.69 7.08
CA LEU A 55 7.68 7.91 6.53
C LEU A 55 7.80 8.45 5.12
N MET A 56 7.22 7.75 4.17
CA MET A 56 7.25 8.12 2.75
C MET A 56 5.90 7.84 2.09
N PRO A 57 5.59 8.47 0.93
CA PRO A 57 4.45 8.08 0.12
C PRO A 57 4.50 6.60 -0.24
N GLY A 58 3.34 5.96 -0.28
CA GLY A 58 3.26 4.56 -0.69
C GLY A 58 3.80 4.35 -2.11
N LEU A 59 4.47 3.23 -2.32
CA LEU A 59 5.04 2.88 -3.62
C LEU A 59 3.95 2.54 -4.64
N ILE A 60 4.25 2.78 -5.91
CA ILE A 60 3.37 2.45 -7.04
C ILE A 60 4.01 1.32 -7.84
N ASN A 61 3.34 0.17 -7.91
CA ASN A 61 3.77 -0.94 -8.78
C ASN A 61 2.94 -0.92 -10.08
N MET A 62 3.59 -0.58 -11.18
CA MET A 62 2.96 -0.38 -12.48
C MET A 62 2.73 -1.69 -13.27
N HIS A 63 3.17 -2.83 -12.74
CA HIS A 63 3.04 -4.12 -13.42
C HIS A 63 2.86 -5.25 -12.42
N VAL A 64 1.60 -5.61 -12.13
CA VAL A 64 1.25 -6.66 -11.17
C VAL A 64 0.30 -7.68 -11.79
N HIS A 65 0.55 -8.95 -11.55
CA HIS A 65 -0.37 -10.05 -11.87
C HIS A 65 -0.94 -10.63 -10.57
N LEU A 66 -2.02 -10.06 -10.06
CA LEU A 66 -2.64 -10.51 -8.79
C LEU A 66 -3.24 -11.91 -8.87
N ALA A 67 -3.54 -12.41 -10.08
CA ALA A 67 -4.07 -13.75 -10.28
C ALA A 67 -2.99 -14.85 -10.37
N GLY A 68 -1.71 -14.50 -10.27
CA GLY A 68 -0.59 -15.41 -10.43
C GLY A 68 0.43 -15.36 -9.30
N SER A 69 1.07 -16.49 -9.03
CA SER A 69 2.13 -16.58 -8.02
C SER A 69 3.49 -16.01 -8.46
N GLY A 70 3.61 -15.50 -9.69
CA GLY A 70 4.87 -15.07 -10.29
C GLY A 70 5.89 -16.21 -10.56
N LYS A 71 5.57 -17.45 -10.19
CA LYS A 71 6.47 -18.59 -10.39
C LYS A 71 6.39 -19.09 -11.84
N PRO A 72 7.53 -19.45 -12.47
CA PRO A 72 7.54 -20.03 -13.80
C PRO A 72 6.67 -21.28 -13.85
N GLN A 73 5.78 -21.37 -14.83
CA GLN A 73 4.97 -22.56 -15.03
C GLN A 73 5.72 -23.56 -15.91
N LYS A 74 5.80 -24.80 -15.46
CA LYS A 74 6.45 -25.90 -16.21
C LYS A 74 5.65 -26.37 -17.42
N LYS A 75 4.34 -26.08 -17.49
CA LYS A 75 3.45 -26.43 -18.61
C LYS A 75 2.59 -25.22 -18.97
N GLN A 76 2.46 -24.98 -20.27
CA GLN A 76 1.51 -24.00 -20.79
C GLN A 76 0.09 -24.49 -20.48
N ARG A 77 -0.64 -23.73 -19.68
CA ARG A 77 -2.05 -24.00 -19.34
C ARG A 77 -2.93 -23.04 -20.11
N ASP A 78 -4.09 -23.53 -20.53
CA ASP A 78 -5.16 -22.66 -21.02
C ASP A 78 -5.76 -21.91 -19.82
N ASN A 79 -5.17 -20.75 -19.54
CA ASN A 79 -5.55 -19.92 -18.40
C ASN A 79 -6.99 -19.42 -18.52
N GLU A 80 -7.47 -19.16 -19.74
CA GLU A 80 -8.83 -18.70 -19.98
C GLU A 80 -9.85 -19.75 -19.58
N LYS A 81 -9.65 -21.00 -20.02
CA LYS A 81 -10.52 -22.12 -19.67
C LYS A 81 -10.48 -22.41 -18.17
N LEU A 82 -9.32 -22.32 -17.55
CA LEU A 82 -9.15 -22.49 -16.10
C LEU A 82 -9.94 -21.44 -15.32
N VAL A 83 -9.79 -20.16 -15.66
CA VAL A 83 -10.50 -19.04 -15.04
C VAL A 83 -12.00 -19.21 -15.20
N LYS A 84 -12.50 -19.51 -16.41
CA LYS A 84 -13.93 -19.78 -16.66
C LYS A 84 -14.46 -20.92 -15.79
N THR A 85 -13.68 -21.98 -15.59
CA THR A 85 -14.08 -23.12 -14.77
C THR A 85 -14.15 -22.76 -13.29
N ILE A 86 -13.13 -22.05 -12.78
CA ILE A 86 -13.09 -21.60 -11.38
C ILE A 86 -14.25 -20.65 -11.08
N MET A 87 -14.57 -19.74 -12.00
CA MET A 87 -15.58 -18.70 -11.77
C MET A 87 -17.02 -19.22 -11.85
N LYS A 88 -17.27 -20.39 -12.45
CA LYS A 88 -18.58 -21.01 -12.51
C LYS A 88 -19.05 -21.56 -11.15
N ASN A 89 -18.14 -22.05 -10.34
CA ASN A 89 -18.48 -22.65 -9.05
C ASN A 89 -18.29 -21.62 -7.93
N PRO A 90 -19.32 -21.34 -7.09
CA PRO A 90 -19.22 -20.33 -6.03
C PRO A 90 -18.13 -20.64 -4.99
N ILE A 91 -17.84 -21.90 -4.71
CA ILE A 91 -16.84 -22.31 -3.74
C ILE A 91 -15.42 -22.01 -4.29
N THR A 92 -15.13 -22.49 -5.52
CA THR A 92 -13.80 -22.25 -6.15
C THR A 92 -13.58 -20.77 -6.42
N ARG A 93 -14.62 -20.02 -6.74
CA ARG A 93 -14.58 -18.56 -6.88
C ARG A 93 -14.21 -17.87 -5.57
N ALA A 94 -14.82 -18.26 -4.45
CA ALA A 94 -14.50 -17.71 -3.13
C ALA A 94 -13.03 -17.99 -2.75
N ILE A 95 -12.53 -19.20 -3.03
CA ILE A 95 -11.13 -19.56 -2.82
C ILE A 95 -10.21 -18.68 -3.69
N ALA A 96 -10.53 -18.50 -4.96
CA ALA A 96 -9.76 -17.66 -5.86
C ALA A 96 -9.68 -16.19 -5.38
N TYR A 97 -10.80 -15.63 -4.93
CA TYR A 97 -10.81 -14.28 -4.35
C TYR A 97 -9.96 -14.18 -3.08
N GLY A 98 -10.00 -15.20 -2.21
CA GLY A 98 -9.13 -15.26 -1.04
C GLY A 98 -7.65 -15.27 -1.40
N MET A 99 -7.26 -16.01 -2.45
CA MET A 99 -5.89 -16.02 -2.95
C MET A 99 -5.46 -14.66 -3.50
N VAL A 100 -6.29 -14.04 -4.34
CA VAL A 100 -6.03 -12.69 -4.90
C VAL A 100 -5.91 -11.65 -3.79
N ALA A 101 -6.79 -11.69 -2.79
CA ALA A 101 -6.71 -10.82 -1.62
C ALA A 101 -5.40 -11.04 -0.82
N GLY A 102 -4.95 -12.30 -0.71
CA GLY A 102 -3.65 -12.63 -0.11
C GLY A 102 -2.48 -12.01 -0.85
N PHE A 103 -2.45 -12.08 -2.18
CA PHE A 103 -1.41 -11.43 -3.00
C PHE A 103 -1.46 -9.90 -2.88
N ALA A 104 -2.66 -9.30 -2.94
CA ALA A 104 -2.82 -7.87 -2.74
C ALA A 104 -2.33 -7.42 -1.35
N LYS A 105 -2.60 -8.21 -0.31
CA LYS A 105 -2.06 -7.95 1.04
C LYS A 105 -0.54 -8.02 1.06
N THR A 106 0.08 -8.95 0.35
CA THR A 106 1.55 -9.05 0.26
C THR A 106 2.14 -7.81 -0.40
N GLU A 107 1.55 -7.32 -1.49
CA GLU A 107 1.94 -6.05 -2.14
C GLU A 107 1.83 -4.89 -1.14
N LEU A 108 0.69 -4.76 -0.44
CA LEU A 108 0.48 -3.70 0.54
C LEU A 108 1.52 -3.75 1.67
N MET A 109 1.82 -4.94 2.20
CA MET A 109 2.80 -5.11 3.28
C MET A 109 4.25 -4.87 2.83
N SER A 110 4.52 -4.86 1.52
CA SER A 110 5.80 -4.43 0.95
C SER A 110 5.94 -2.92 0.76
N GLY A 111 4.91 -2.14 1.15
CA GLY A 111 4.86 -0.68 0.98
C GLY A 111 4.23 -0.21 -0.33
N VAL A 112 3.72 -1.11 -1.16
CA VAL A 112 3.02 -0.78 -2.40
C VAL A 112 1.55 -0.48 -2.10
N THR A 113 1.14 0.78 -2.24
CA THR A 113 -0.25 1.24 -1.97
C THR A 113 -1.07 1.43 -3.23
N THR A 114 -0.43 1.48 -4.39
CA THR A 114 -1.08 1.64 -5.69
C THR A 114 -0.52 0.63 -6.67
N ILE A 115 -1.41 -0.07 -7.37
CA ILE A 115 -1.01 -1.09 -8.34
C ILE A 115 -1.71 -0.87 -9.68
N ARG A 116 -1.01 -1.20 -10.77
CA ARG A 116 -1.60 -1.38 -12.08
C ARG A 116 -1.58 -2.87 -12.41
N THR A 117 -2.74 -3.51 -12.46
CA THR A 117 -2.79 -4.90 -12.87
C THR A 117 -2.74 -5.02 -14.40
N VAL A 118 -2.02 -6.03 -14.88
CA VAL A 118 -1.86 -6.32 -16.30
C VAL A 118 -2.26 -7.79 -16.55
N GLY A 119 -3.55 -7.98 -16.85
CA GLY A 119 -4.15 -9.29 -17.10
C GLY A 119 -4.68 -9.98 -15.86
#